data_2a57785c88c35c2667cbc4db4aef78ab
#
_entry.id   2a57785c88c35c2667cbc4db4aef78ab
#
_cell.length_a   1.000
_cell.length_b   1.000
_cell.length_c   1.000
_cell.angle_alpha   90.00
_cell.angle_beta   90.00
_cell.angle_gamma   90.00
#
_symmetry.space_group_name_H-M   'P 1'
#
loop_
_entity.id
_entity.type
_entity.pdbx_description
1 polymer ?
#
loop_
_entity_poly.entity_id
_entity_poly.type
_entity_poly.pdbx_seq_one_letter_code
_entity_poly.pdbx_strand_id
1 'polypeptide(L)'
;MAYQLVNTYLLTFITFTKGLSNTEFAMVGVIMVICRIFDGCNDPFMGSLIEITRTKIGKFKPWILAGVFTNVAVIIALFCVPLRGTSYLIFFAFGYLLWGMTYTMNDISYWGMLPSLTSNPGDRNNLTTLANIGAGIGAGLSVLAIPSLTQGNLAIASNASKSYAIVSIIVCIVFFVCQIMTVFVVKEKPLPKVRVDDGEKRSLKDMFKVIFKNDQLKPVMASMLLYNIGSGITMALASYWIYYRFAYQGLLVTLFTVISGVSTLVIVFFPMMCKKHSRRWISKLSMIMIIVGYLLMFVISLTTGINPDADKVGFKIGEVLIPVTFIFTGLTGTCAFFGQTLFYQVLTISVANTVEYNEYTTGMRDEGVIFACRPFTAKLGSAAVVGITTLVVLALGLNPTNKAISNADYEAGQLAIQVEQLVKDETPNFDSLSKEEQTKLIEAKKKSIETENVAKIEYIIHTNEDTKVAKWQYQTMFAFMTLLPLVILLGSFAIYFKKYNINEERYDEICAEIARRKLAAEGNAEVVLDGADVNELENDLASSDAETPDEIFEQEAAADKISEAPDEVEK
;
A
#
# COMPACT_ATOMS: atom_id res chain seq x y z
N MET A 1 9.20 -0.67 0.92
CA MET A 1 9.46 -0.85 2.36
C MET A 1 9.25 0.43 3.16
N ALA A 2 9.98 1.51 2.95
CA ALA A 2 9.88 2.75 3.73
C ALA A 2 8.47 3.38 3.74
N TYR A 3 7.80 3.42 2.59
CA TYR A 3 6.42 3.87 2.49
C TYR A 3 5.47 3.04 3.36
N GLN A 4 5.58 1.70 3.33
CA GLN A 4 4.70 0.83 4.12
C GLN A 4 4.92 0.98 5.62
N LEU A 5 6.17 1.17 6.06
CA LEU A 5 6.49 1.41 7.46
C LEU A 5 5.73 2.62 8.01
N VAL A 6 5.73 3.73 7.28
CA VAL A 6 5.07 4.96 7.74
C VAL A 6 3.58 4.95 7.41
N ASN A 7 3.19 4.56 6.19
CA ASN A 7 1.79 4.62 5.76
C ASN A 7 0.88 3.67 6.54
N THR A 8 1.37 2.48 6.87
CA THR A 8 0.56 1.40 7.46
C THR A 8 0.77 1.26 8.96
N TYR A 9 2.01 1.40 9.44
CA TYR A 9 2.35 1.03 10.81
C TYR A 9 2.61 2.21 11.75
N LEU A 10 2.76 3.44 11.24
CA LEU A 10 3.05 4.61 12.09
C LEU A 10 1.92 4.90 13.08
N LEU A 11 0.64 4.82 12.66
CA LEU A 11 -0.48 5.05 13.57
C LEU A 11 -0.50 3.99 14.68
N THR A 12 -0.27 2.72 14.36
CA THR A 12 -0.17 1.62 15.34
C THR A 12 1.00 1.86 16.30
N PHE A 13 2.17 2.24 15.79
CA PHE A 13 3.31 2.63 16.61
C PHE A 13 2.96 3.75 17.60
N ILE A 14 2.36 4.82 17.13
CA ILE A 14 1.96 5.96 17.97
C ILE A 14 0.97 5.51 19.05
N THR A 15 -0.05 4.74 18.66
CA THR A 15 -1.11 4.29 19.56
C THR A 15 -0.57 3.52 20.75
N PHE A 16 0.36 2.60 20.51
CA PHE A 16 0.82 1.67 21.54
C PHE A 16 2.15 2.04 22.21
N THR A 17 2.84 3.10 21.75
CA THR A 17 4.16 3.46 22.30
C THR A 17 4.28 4.88 22.86
N LYS A 18 3.38 5.80 22.48
CA LYS A 18 3.58 7.24 22.81
C LYS A 18 2.76 7.75 24.00
N GLY A 19 1.86 6.94 24.57
CA GLY A 19 1.15 7.23 25.82
C GLY A 19 0.23 8.45 25.75
N LEU A 20 -0.46 8.63 24.62
CA LEU A 20 -1.27 9.80 24.32
C LEU A 20 -2.59 9.82 25.10
N SER A 21 -3.04 10.99 25.50
CA SER A 21 -4.40 11.22 25.99
C SER A 21 -5.42 11.14 24.85
N ASN A 22 -6.72 11.10 25.19
CA ASN A 22 -7.79 11.06 24.19
C ASN A 22 -7.71 12.24 23.20
N THR A 23 -7.47 13.45 23.73
CA THR A 23 -7.34 14.66 22.91
C THR A 23 -6.12 14.61 22.01
N GLU A 24 -4.97 14.20 22.54
CA GLU A 24 -3.74 14.10 21.76
C GLU A 24 -3.86 13.03 20.66
N PHE A 25 -4.47 11.89 20.94
CA PHE A 25 -4.71 10.85 19.95
C PHE A 25 -5.68 11.31 18.84
N ALA A 26 -6.74 12.04 19.21
CA ALA A 26 -7.62 12.69 18.24
C ALA A 26 -6.85 13.66 17.34
N MET A 27 -5.97 14.47 17.93
CA MET A 27 -5.12 15.42 17.18
C MET A 27 -4.16 14.70 16.23
N VAL A 28 -3.59 13.55 16.60
CA VAL A 28 -2.79 12.72 15.67
C VAL A 28 -3.61 12.35 14.44
N GLY A 29 -4.85 11.87 14.63
CA GLY A 29 -5.74 11.55 13.51
C GLY A 29 -6.01 12.76 12.62
N VAL A 30 -6.31 13.92 13.19
CA VAL A 30 -6.55 15.17 12.44
C VAL A 30 -5.30 15.62 11.67
N ILE A 31 -4.13 15.59 12.31
CA ILE A 31 -2.84 15.94 11.66
C ILE A 31 -2.59 15.01 10.47
N MET A 32 -2.78 13.70 10.64
CA MET A 32 -2.57 12.74 9.55
C MET A 32 -3.53 12.99 8.38
N VAL A 33 -4.81 13.27 8.66
CA VAL A 33 -5.80 13.60 7.61
C VAL A 33 -5.39 14.86 6.84
N ILE A 34 -5.05 15.94 7.55
CA ILE A 34 -4.66 17.22 6.94
C ILE A 34 -3.39 17.03 6.09
N CYS A 35 -2.36 16.35 6.63
CA CYS A 35 -1.12 16.11 5.91
C CYS A 35 -1.33 15.25 4.67
N ARG A 36 -2.25 14.26 4.69
CA ARG A 36 -2.60 13.44 3.52
C ARG A 36 -3.30 14.23 2.43
N ILE A 37 -4.20 15.15 2.80
CA ILE A 37 -4.83 16.06 1.85
C ILE A 37 -3.77 16.98 1.22
N PHE A 38 -2.90 17.54 2.07
CA PHE A 38 -1.78 18.37 1.62
C PHE A 38 -0.85 17.60 0.64
N ASP A 39 -0.50 16.35 0.96
CA ASP A 39 0.33 15.48 0.12
C ASP A 39 -0.26 15.30 -1.29
N GLY A 40 -1.58 15.10 -1.40
CA GLY A 40 -2.26 15.06 -2.70
C GLY A 40 -2.16 16.36 -3.51
N CYS A 41 -2.09 17.52 -2.85
CA CYS A 41 -1.90 18.82 -3.51
C CYS A 41 -0.43 19.11 -3.82
N ASN A 42 0.50 18.54 -3.07
CA ASN A 42 1.94 18.72 -3.22
C ASN A 42 2.51 18.04 -4.48
N ASP A 43 1.91 16.94 -4.94
CA ASP A 43 2.42 16.17 -6.07
C ASP A 43 2.60 16.98 -7.36
N PRO A 44 1.60 17.77 -7.84
CA PRO A 44 1.77 18.59 -9.03
C PRO A 44 2.81 19.71 -8.85
N PHE A 45 2.93 20.26 -7.64
CA PHE A 45 3.92 21.27 -7.33
C PHE A 45 5.34 20.70 -7.46
N MET A 46 5.60 19.53 -6.88
CA MET A 46 6.87 18.83 -7.00
C MET A 46 7.18 18.44 -8.45
N GLY A 47 6.20 17.94 -9.20
CA GLY A 47 6.34 17.66 -10.63
C GLY A 47 6.85 18.88 -11.39
N SER A 48 6.26 20.05 -11.14
CA SER A 48 6.67 21.31 -11.77
C SER A 48 8.10 21.72 -11.40
N LEU A 49 8.51 21.57 -10.14
CA LEU A 49 9.89 21.84 -9.70
C LEU A 49 10.91 20.92 -10.38
N ILE A 50 10.58 19.64 -10.52
CA ILE A 50 11.43 18.68 -11.22
C ILE A 50 11.56 19.06 -12.70
N GLU A 51 10.47 19.53 -13.34
CA GLU A 51 10.48 19.90 -14.75
C GLU A 51 11.39 21.08 -15.07
N ILE A 52 11.50 22.07 -14.20
CA ILE A 52 12.38 23.22 -14.39
C ILE A 52 13.84 22.93 -14.01
N THR A 53 14.10 21.81 -13.33
CA THR A 53 15.44 21.45 -12.85
C THR A 53 16.37 21.07 -14.00
N ARG A 54 17.56 21.67 -14.02
CA ARG A 54 18.62 21.37 -14.99
C ARG A 54 19.95 21.29 -14.26
N THR A 55 20.45 20.08 -14.01
CA THR A 55 21.75 19.88 -13.35
C THR A 55 22.69 19.00 -14.15
N LYS A 56 23.98 19.03 -13.79
CA LYS A 56 25.01 18.21 -14.45
C LYS A 56 24.79 16.70 -14.30
N ILE A 57 24.10 16.28 -13.25
CA ILE A 57 23.84 14.86 -12.97
C ILE A 57 22.47 14.37 -13.50
N GLY A 58 21.70 15.26 -14.14
CA GLY A 58 20.39 14.98 -14.70
C GLY A 58 19.28 15.85 -14.12
N LYS A 59 18.04 15.55 -14.51
CA LYS A 59 16.83 16.25 -14.07
C LYS A 59 16.25 15.64 -12.81
N PHE A 60 16.22 14.31 -12.72
CA PHE A 60 15.57 13.56 -11.65
C PHE A 60 16.49 13.17 -10.50
N LYS A 61 17.76 12.82 -10.81
CA LYS A 61 18.74 12.35 -9.81
C LYS A 61 18.99 13.28 -8.63
N PRO A 62 19.07 14.62 -8.80
CA PRO A 62 19.24 15.53 -7.66
C PRO A 62 18.10 15.42 -6.65
N TRP A 63 16.87 15.25 -7.14
CA TRP A 63 15.67 15.14 -6.31
C TRP A 63 15.58 13.77 -5.62
N ILE A 64 16.01 12.68 -6.29
CA ILE A 64 16.13 11.36 -5.67
C ILE A 64 17.15 11.41 -4.52
N LEU A 65 18.32 12.03 -4.73
CA LEU A 65 19.33 12.20 -3.68
C LEU A 65 18.83 13.05 -2.51
N ALA A 66 18.32 14.24 -2.78
CA ALA A 66 17.78 15.11 -1.73
C ALA A 66 16.64 14.40 -0.99
N GLY A 67 15.75 13.73 -1.74
CA GLY A 67 14.63 12.95 -1.18
C GLY A 67 15.09 11.83 -0.29
N VAL A 68 16.06 11.00 -0.69
CA VAL A 68 16.49 9.87 0.14
C VAL A 68 17.17 10.32 1.43
N PHE A 69 18.07 11.31 1.37
CA PHE A 69 18.75 11.80 2.58
C PHE A 69 17.77 12.41 3.58
N THR A 70 16.88 13.27 3.10
CA THR A 70 15.91 13.94 3.98
C THR A 70 14.85 12.97 4.49
N ASN A 71 14.34 12.05 3.64
CA ASN A 71 13.33 11.08 4.04
C ASN A 71 13.84 10.08 5.08
N VAL A 72 15.07 9.57 4.89
CA VAL A 72 15.74 8.70 5.89
C VAL A 72 15.87 9.41 7.23
N ALA A 73 16.34 10.67 7.24
CA ALA A 73 16.47 11.45 8.47
C ALA A 73 15.11 11.62 9.18
N VAL A 74 14.05 11.92 8.43
CA VAL A 74 12.71 12.11 8.98
C VAL A 74 12.12 10.79 9.49
N ILE A 75 12.28 9.67 8.76
CA ILE A 75 11.78 8.36 9.22
C ILE A 75 12.48 7.96 10.52
N ILE A 76 13.82 8.05 10.58
CA ILE A 76 14.58 7.75 11.80
C ILE A 76 14.09 8.65 12.95
N ALA A 77 13.90 9.94 12.69
CA ALA A 77 13.41 10.86 13.71
C ALA A 77 12.01 10.46 14.21
N LEU A 78 11.06 10.10 13.35
CA LEU A 78 9.69 9.72 13.72
C LEU A 78 9.65 8.48 14.63
N PHE A 79 10.52 7.49 14.40
CA PHE A 79 10.49 6.22 15.14
C PHE A 79 11.49 6.15 16.29
N CYS A 80 12.65 6.83 16.22
CA CYS A 80 13.71 6.70 17.20
C CYS A 80 13.70 7.77 18.31
N VAL A 81 13.05 8.93 18.09
CA VAL A 81 13.05 10.01 19.09
C VAL A 81 12.22 9.59 20.32
N PRO A 82 12.78 9.66 21.54
CA PRO A 82 12.15 9.16 22.76
C PRO A 82 11.14 10.14 23.38
N LEU A 83 10.49 10.95 22.57
CA LEU A 83 9.41 11.85 23.00
C LEU A 83 8.11 11.07 23.22
N ARG A 84 7.29 11.56 24.19
CA ARG A 84 5.96 11.02 24.52
C ARG A 84 4.98 12.15 24.81
N GLY A 85 3.68 11.83 24.80
CA GLY A 85 2.62 12.80 25.08
C GLY A 85 2.65 14.02 24.17
N THR A 86 2.36 15.20 24.72
CA THR A 86 2.26 16.47 23.97
C THR A 86 3.55 16.83 23.22
N SER A 87 4.72 16.56 23.80
CA SER A 87 6.01 16.83 23.13
C SER A 87 6.17 16.02 21.86
N TYR A 88 5.73 14.75 21.87
CA TYR A 88 5.72 13.93 20.67
C TYR A 88 4.70 14.45 19.65
N LEU A 89 3.52 14.88 20.09
CA LEU A 89 2.48 15.39 19.20
C LEU A 89 2.96 16.60 18.37
N ILE A 90 3.62 17.55 19.01
CA ILE A 90 4.18 18.74 18.34
C ILE A 90 5.26 18.30 17.33
N PHE A 91 6.18 17.47 17.76
CA PHE A 91 7.23 16.92 16.90
C PHE A 91 6.64 16.15 15.72
N PHE A 92 5.63 15.31 15.97
CA PHE A 92 4.95 14.50 14.97
C PHE A 92 4.28 15.35 13.89
N ALA A 93 3.64 16.47 14.26
CA ALA A 93 2.97 17.33 13.30
C ALA A 93 3.92 17.84 12.20
N PHE A 94 5.11 18.30 12.58
CA PHE A 94 6.14 18.74 11.65
C PHE A 94 6.82 17.56 10.94
N GLY A 95 7.14 16.51 11.68
CA GLY A 95 7.82 15.33 11.13
C GLY A 95 6.98 14.60 10.09
N TYR A 96 5.67 14.44 10.31
CA TYR A 96 4.80 13.78 9.38
C TYR A 96 4.54 14.60 8.10
N LEU A 97 4.43 15.93 8.24
CA LEU A 97 4.36 16.84 7.09
C LEU A 97 5.64 16.76 6.23
N LEU A 98 6.81 16.85 6.89
CA LEU A 98 8.11 16.73 6.22
C LEU A 98 8.28 15.36 5.57
N TRP A 99 7.82 14.29 6.19
CA TRP A 99 7.84 12.96 5.59
C TRP A 99 7.06 12.92 4.27
N GLY A 100 5.84 13.45 4.21
CA GLY A 100 5.05 13.54 2.99
C GLY A 100 5.81 14.28 1.88
N MET A 101 6.32 15.48 2.18
CA MET A 101 7.06 16.29 1.20
C MET A 101 8.32 15.58 0.68
N THR A 102 9.12 15.01 1.57
CA THR A 102 10.39 14.33 1.20
C THR A 102 10.14 13.02 0.48
N TYR A 103 9.05 12.31 0.82
CA TYR A 103 8.65 11.11 0.11
C TYR A 103 8.19 11.44 -1.32
N THR A 104 7.29 12.41 -1.50
CA THR A 104 6.82 12.87 -2.80
C THR A 104 7.98 13.30 -3.69
N MET A 105 8.98 14.02 -3.13
CA MET A 105 10.17 14.43 -3.85
C MET A 105 10.96 13.25 -4.42
N ASN A 106 11.10 12.17 -3.65
CA ASN A 106 11.77 10.95 -4.09
C ASN A 106 10.91 10.15 -5.08
N ASP A 107 9.64 9.91 -4.75
CA ASP A 107 8.73 9.04 -5.49
C ASP A 107 8.45 9.56 -6.91
N ILE A 108 8.08 10.83 -7.05
CA ILE A 108 7.80 11.45 -8.37
C ILE A 108 9.06 11.44 -9.24
N SER A 109 10.23 11.71 -8.64
CA SER A 109 11.48 11.70 -9.39
C SER A 109 11.87 10.30 -9.84
N TYR A 110 11.67 9.28 -9.02
CA TYR A 110 11.96 7.89 -9.36
C TYR A 110 11.08 7.39 -10.52
N TRP A 111 9.75 7.54 -10.40
CA TRP A 111 8.83 7.13 -11.45
C TRP A 111 8.94 7.98 -12.71
N GLY A 112 9.18 9.29 -12.56
CA GLY A 112 9.38 10.22 -13.67
C GLY A 112 10.69 9.98 -14.45
N MET A 113 11.69 9.35 -13.82
CA MET A 113 12.95 9.00 -14.49
C MET A 113 12.78 7.83 -15.46
N LEU A 114 11.90 6.87 -15.21
CA LEU A 114 11.75 5.66 -16.02
C LEU A 114 11.53 5.94 -17.52
N PRO A 115 10.62 6.84 -17.94
CA PRO A 115 10.45 7.17 -19.35
C PRO A 115 11.67 7.84 -20.00
N SER A 116 12.56 8.45 -19.21
CA SER A 116 13.77 9.13 -19.71
C SER A 116 14.94 8.19 -19.96
N LEU A 117 14.86 6.93 -19.54
CA LEU A 117 15.94 5.96 -19.70
C LEU A 117 16.01 5.38 -21.09
N THR A 118 14.86 5.19 -21.74
CA THR A 118 14.79 4.61 -23.09
C THR A 118 13.66 5.21 -23.91
N SER A 119 13.90 5.34 -25.21
CA SER A 119 12.89 5.74 -26.20
C SER A 119 12.13 4.54 -26.78
N ASN A 120 12.60 3.31 -26.56
CA ASN A 120 11.95 2.09 -27.01
C ASN A 120 10.77 1.76 -26.09
N PRO A 121 9.52 1.63 -26.60
CA PRO A 121 8.35 1.30 -25.80
C PRO A 121 8.47 -0.07 -25.11
N GLY A 122 9.05 -1.08 -25.75
CA GLY A 122 9.25 -2.42 -25.19
C GLY A 122 10.17 -2.39 -23.97
N ASP A 123 11.34 -1.76 -24.08
CA ASP A 123 12.27 -1.59 -22.95
C ASP A 123 11.62 -0.83 -21.80
N ARG A 124 10.83 0.21 -22.11
CA ARG A 124 10.12 1.00 -21.09
C ARG A 124 9.10 0.16 -20.33
N ASN A 125 8.37 -0.72 -21.02
CA ASN A 125 7.43 -1.64 -20.40
C ASN A 125 8.17 -2.62 -19.49
N ASN A 126 9.29 -3.21 -19.94
CA ASN A 126 10.11 -4.12 -19.16
C ASN A 126 10.67 -3.45 -17.89
N LEU A 127 11.21 -2.23 -18.01
CA LEU A 127 11.71 -1.47 -16.85
C LEU A 127 10.60 -1.15 -15.85
N THR A 128 9.44 -0.73 -16.34
CA THR A 128 8.28 -0.44 -15.47
C THR A 128 7.79 -1.71 -14.76
N THR A 129 7.75 -2.84 -15.46
CA THR A 129 7.38 -4.14 -14.89
C THR A 129 8.37 -4.56 -13.81
N LEU A 130 9.67 -4.46 -14.07
CA LEU A 130 10.72 -4.78 -13.09
C LEU A 130 10.63 -3.88 -11.86
N ALA A 131 10.40 -2.58 -12.04
CA ALA A 131 10.20 -1.63 -10.94
C ALA A 131 8.98 -2.00 -10.07
N ASN A 132 7.86 -2.38 -10.71
CA ASN A 132 6.66 -2.84 -10.00
C ASN A 132 6.88 -4.15 -9.23
N ILE A 133 7.62 -5.11 -9.81
CA ILE A 133 8.00 -6.36 -9.12
C ILE A 133 8.83 -6.03 -7.88
N GLY A 134 9.86 -5.19 -8.03
CA GLY A 134 10.68 -4.75 -6.89
C GLY A 134 9.87 -4.04 -5.80
N ALA A 135 8.93 -3.18 -6.18
CA ALA A 135 8.01 -2.52 -5.25
C ALA A 135 7.12 -3.54 -4.52
N GLY A 136 6.61 -4.55 -5.24
CA GLY A 136 5.81 -5.65 -4.68
C GLY A 136 6.59 -6.50 -3.67
N ILE A 137 7.83 -6.88 -3.99
CA ILE A 137 8.73 -7.60 -3.08
C ILE A 137 8.99 -6.77 -1.82
N GLY A 138 9.33 -5.48 -1.98
CA GLY A 138 9.56 -4.59 -0.85
C GLY A 138 8.33 -4.40 0.05
N ALA A 139 7.14 -4.30 -0.53
CA ALA A 139 5.89 -4.23 0.21
C ALA A 139 5.60 -5.55 0.96
N GLY A 140 5.77 -6.70 0.29
CA GLY A 140 5.58 -8.03 0.88
C GLY A 140 6.52 -8.28 2.07
N LEU A 141 7.80 -7.98 1.92
CA LEU A 141 8.78 -8.08 3.03
C LEU A 141 8.40 -7.19 4.22
N SER A 142 7.90 -5.98 3.96
CA SER A 142 7.44 -5.09 5.03
C SER A 142 6.27 -5.65 5.81
N VAL A 143 5.30 -6.23 5.10
CA VAL A 143 4.11 -6.86 5.69
C VAL A 143 4.47 -8.07 6.54
N LEU A 144 5.44 -8.88 6.08
CA LEU A 144 5.91 -10.06 6.81
C LEU A 144 6.72 -9.68 8.05
N ALA A 145 7.61 -8.71 7.93
CA ALA A 145 8.60 -8.43 8.95
C ALA A 145 8.11 -7.44 10.03
N ILE A 146 7.46 -6.34 9.63
CA ILE A 146 7.23 -5.24 10.57
C ILE A 146 6.36 -5.66 11.77
N PRO A 147 5.13 -6.20 11.61
CA PRO A 147 4.31 -6.54 12.77
C PRO A 147 4.94 -7.63 13.64
N SER A 148 5.48 -8.68 13.01
CA SER A 148 6.08 -9.81 13.73
C SER A 148 7.32 -9.40 14.55
N LEU A 149 8.17 -8.52 13.99
CA LEU A 149 9.42 -8.11 14.62
C LEU A 149 9.24 -6.95 15.61
N THR A 150 8.09 -6.31 15.63
CA THR A 150 7.88 -5.12 16.47
C THR A 150 6.97 -5.35 17.67
N GLN A 151 6.16 -6.41 17.65
CA GLN A 151 5.11 -6.63 18.65
C GLN A 151 4.93 -8.11 19.00
N GLY A 152 4.65 -8.40 20.27
CA GLY A 152 4.44 -9.76 20.78
C GLY A 152 5.73 -10.55 21.00
N ASN A 153 5.59 -11.87 21.06
CA ASN A 153 6.67 -12.79 21.45
C ASN A 153 7.85 -12.88 20.45
N LEU A 154 7.67 -12.39 19.23
CA LEU A 154 8.72 -12.38 18.19
C LEU A 154 9.38 -11.00 18.02
N ALA A 155 9.06 -10.03 18.87
CA ALA A 155 9.68 -8.70 18.83
C ALA A 155 11.21 -8.81 19.00
N ILE A 156 11.96 -8.00 18.24
CA ILE A 156 13.45 -8.07 18.23
C ILE A 156 14.10 -7.34 19.40
N ALA A 157 13.32 -6.64 20.22
CA ALA A 157 13.81 -5.93 21.39
C ALA A 157 12.81 -6.03 22.53
N SER A 158 13.25 -5.68 23.73
CA SER A 158 12.52 -5.76 24.99
C SER A 158 11.19 -5.00 25.03
N ASN A 159 10.99 -4.09 24.10
CA ASN A 159 9.74 -3.34 23.96
C ASN A 159 9.47 -2.93 22.52
N ALA A 160 8.21 -2.65 22.21
CA ALA A 160 7.76 -2.30 20.86
C ALA A 160 8.43 -1.00 20.35
N SER A 161 8.58 0.00 21.20
CA SER A 161 9.22 1.27 20.85
C SER A 161 10.63 1.08 20.28
N LYS A 162 11.45 0.26 20.95
CA LYS A 162 12.82 -0.06 20.52
C LYS A 162 12.84 -0.97 19.29
N SER A 163 11.92 -1.92 19.22
CA SER A 163 11.77 -2.80 18.08
C SER A 163 11.43 -2.02 16.79
N TYR A 164 10.50 -1.06 16.86
CA TYR A 164 10.21 -0.17 15.75
C TYR A 164 11.39 0.71 15.36
N ALA A 165 12.18 1.20 16.34
CA ALA A 165 13.38 1.98 16.07
C ALA A 165 14.42 1.15 15.29
N ILE A 166 14.70 -0.08 15.71
CA ILE A 166 15.64 -0.98 15.02
C ILE A 166 15.14 -1.31 13.61
N VAL A 167 13.86 -1.70 13.46
CA VAL A 167 13.26 -2.02 12.17
C VAL A 167 13.30 -0.81 11.25
N SER A 168 13.01 0.40 11.76
CA SER A 168 13.06 1.62 10.96
C SER A 168 14.46 1.91 10.44
N ILE A 169 15.49 1.69 11.24
CA ILE A 169 16.90 1.85 10.83
C ILE A 169 17.24 0.84 9.73
N ILE A 170 16.87 -0.44 9.89
CA ILE A 170 17.12 -1.48 8.87
C ILE A 170 16.42 -1.12 7.54
N VAL A 171 15.14 -0.73 7.61
CA VAL A 171 14.38 -0.30 6.42
C VAL A 171 15.02 0.92 5.76
N CYS A 172 15.47 1.89 6.56
CA CYS A 172 16.16 3.09 6.05
C CYS A 172 17.49 2.76 5.38
N ILE A 173 18.29 1.82 5.93
CA ILE A 173 19.53 1.36 5.30
C ILE A 173 19.24 0.73 3.93
N VAL A 174 18.28 -0.19 3.85
CA VAL A 174 17.90 -0.82 2.59
C VAL A 174 17.39 0.23 1.60
N PHE A 175 16.51 1.12 2.02
CA PHE A 175 16.00 2.20 1.19
C PHE A 175 17.13 3.10 0.66
N PHE A 176 18.03 3.53 1.53
CA PHE A 176 19.17 4.37 1.19
C PHE A 176 20.08 3.69 0.17
N VAL A 177 20.51 2.45 0.43
CA VAL A 177 21.39 1.69 -0.47
C VAL A 177 20.76 1.53 -1.85
N CYS A 178 19.49 1.09 -1.93
CA CYS A 178 18.79 0.90 -3.20
C CYS A 178 18.66 2.22 -3.99
N GLN A 179 18.36 3.34 -3.33
CA GLN A 179 18.23 4.63 -4.01
C GLN A 179 19.58 5.19 -4.48
N ILE A 180 20.62 5.03 -3.67
CA ILE A 180 21.99 5.40 -4.04
C ILE A 180 22.46 4.57 -5.24
N MET A 181 22.23 3.27 -5.25
CA MET A 181 22.51 2.41 -6.42
C MET A 181 21.78 2.91 -7.67
N THR A 182 20.49 3.25 -7.55
CA THR A 182 19.70 3.81 -8.65
C THR A 182 20.36 5.07 -9.23
N VAL A 183 20.78 6.01 -8.39
CA VAL A 183 21.40 7.27 -8.83
C VAL A 183 22.73 7.06 -9.54
N PHE A 184 23.59 6.14 -9.04
CA PHE A 184 24.93 5.94 -9.59
C PHE A 184 24.98 4.98 -10.77
N VAL A 185 24.17 3.90 -10.74
CA VAL A 185 24.18 2.87 -11.80
C VAL A 185 23.37 3.31 -13.02
N VAL A 186 22.19 3.88 -12.80
CA VAL A 186 21.31 4.26 -13.91
C VAL A 186 21.83 5.54 -14.59
N LYS A 187 21.98 5.53 -15.90
CA LYS A 187 22.37 6.68 -16.69
C LYS A 187 21.14 7.36 -17.28
N GLU A 188 20.80 8.52 -16.77
CA GLU A 188 19.75 9.36 -17.33
C GLU A 188 20.21 9.89 -18.71
N LYS A 189 19.48 9.59 -19.78
CA LYS A 189 19.76 10.16 -21.09
C LYS A 189 19.41 11.65 -21.09
N PRO A 190 20.29 12.55 -21.59
CA PRO A 190 19.89 13.93 -21.75
C PRO A 190 18.70 13.98 -22.72
N LEU A 191 17.59 14.49 -22.25
CA LEU A 191 16.45 14.76 -23.12
C LEU A 191 16.90 15.71 -24.23
N PRO A 192 16.56 15.43 -25.50
CA PRO A 192 16.87 16.35 -26.58
C PRO A 192 16.32 17.73 -26.21
N LYS A 193 17.05 18.80 -26.61
CA LYS A 193 16.61 20.18 -26.44
C LYS A 193 15.44 20.53 -27.40
N VAL A 194 14.50 19.61 -27.55
CA VAL A 194 13.24 19.95 -28.16
C VAL A 194 12.61 20.93 -27.16
N ARG A 195 12.57 22.20 -27.56
CA ARG A 195 11.53 23.08 -27.08
C ARG A 195 10.26 22.26 -27.23
N VAL A 196 9.78 21.69 -26.13
CA VAL A 196 8.36 21.38 -26.05
C VAL A 196 7.73 22.73 -26.24
N ASP A 197 7.26 22.95 -27.45
CA ASP A 197 6.35 24.03 -27.76
C ASP A 197 5.38 24.06 -26.58
N ASP A 198 5.12 25.23 -26.05
CA ASP A 198 4.38 25.46 -24.81
C ASP A 198 3.13 24.56 -24.68
N GLY A 199 3.38 23.28 -24.40
CA GLY A 199 2.33 22.39 -23.92
C GLY A 199 1.87 23.05 -22.64
N GLU A 200 0.73 23.72 -22.71
CA GLU A 200 0.09 24.51 -21.66
C GLU A 200 0.39 23.88 -20.32
N LYS A 201 1.10 24.62 -19.46
CA LYS A 201 1.31 24.22 -18.06
C LYS A 201 -0.05 23.97 -17.46
N ARG A 202 -0.51 22.71 -17.54
CA ARG A 202 -1.84 22.36 -17.08
C ARG A 202 -1.91 22.59 -15.58
N SER A 203 -2.64 23.61 -15.21
CA SER A 203 -2.90 23.97 -13.83
C SER A 203 -3.73 22.86 -13.15
N LEU A 204 -3.67 22.75 -11.83
CA LEU A 204 -4.62 21.95 -11.05
C LEU A 204 -6.08 22.22 -11.48
N LYS A 205 -6.41 23.46 -11.85
CA LYS A 205 -7.73 23.83 -12.37
C LYS A 205 -8.07 23.08 -13.67
N ASP A 206 -7.10 22.85 -14.55
CA ASP A 206 -7.32 22.14 -15.80
C ASP A 206 -7.51 20.66 -15.57
N MET A 207 -6.78 20.05 -14.62
CA MET A 207 -7.02 18.68 -14.17
C MET A 207 -8.45 18.53 -13.63
N PHE A 208 -8.88 19.41 -12.74
CA PHE A 208 -10.26 19.38 -12.25
C PHE A 208 -11.28 19.60 -13.37
N LYS A 209 -10.99 20.49 -14.33
CA LYS A 209 -11.87 20.74 -15.48
C LYS A 209 -12.05 19.48 -16.35
N VAL A 210 -11.00 18.71 -16.60
CA VAL A 210 -11.07 17.43 -17.33
C VAL A 210 -11.93 16.44 -16.55
N ILE A 211 -11.68 16.28 -15.24
CA ILE A 211 -12.45 15.39 -14.37
C ILE A 211 -13.93 15.76 -14.35
N PHE A 212 -14.24 17.07 -14.22
CA PHE A 212 -15.64 17.53 -14.16
C PHE A 212 -16.35 17.54 -15.51
N LYS A 213 -15.62 17.59 -16.63
CA LYS A 213 -16.21 17.47 -17.96
C LYS A 213 -16.51 16.03 -18.37
N ASN A 214 -15.65 15.08 -17.97
CA ASN A 214 -15.83 13.66 -18.28
C ASN A 214 -16.87 13.04 -17.33
N ASP A 215 -18.08 12.81 -17.85
CA ASP A 215 -19.21 12.29 -17.08
C ASP A 215 -19.03 10.81 -16.68
N GLN A 216 -18.21 10.04 -17.40
CA GLN A 216 -17.91 8.65 -17.09
C GLN A 216 -16.74 8.49 -16.10
N LEU A 217 -15.79 9.42 -16.08
CA LEU A 217 -14.70 9.42 -15.12
C LEU A 217 -15.18 9.71 -13.68
N LYS A 218 -16.10 10.64 -13.51
CA LYS A 218 -16.65 11.00 -12.18
C LYS A 218 -17.19 9.81 -11.38
N PRO A 219 -18.08 8.97 -11.92
CA PRO A 219 -18.59 7.81 -11.18
C PRO A 219 -17.51 6.76 -10.91
N VAL A 220 -16.55 6.57 -11.82
CA VAL A 220 -15.44 5.64 -11.59
C VAL A 220 -14.53 6.14 -10.45
N MET A 221 -14.19 7.44 -10.44
CA MET A 221 -13.41 8.04 -9.34
C MET A 221 -14.13 7.96 -8.00
N ALA A 222 -15.42 8.29 -7.96
CA ALA A 222 -16.20 8.20 -6.72
C ALA A 222 -16.29 6.75 -6.22
N SER A 223 -16.50 5.80 -7.13
CA SER A 223 -16.49 4.38 -6.81
C SER A 223 -15.12 3.92 -6.30
N MET A 224 -14.03 4.33 -6.96
CA MET A 224 -12.66 4.00 -6.56
C MET A 224 -12.27 4.61 -5.19
N LEU A 225 -12.72 5.82 -4.91
CA LEU A 225 -12.55 6.46 -3.60
C LEU A 225 -13.25 5.64 -2.50
N LEU A 226 -14.52 5.31 -2.68
CA LEU A 226 -15.26 4.48 -1.72
C LEU A 226 -14.65 3.08 -1.59
N TYR A 227 -14.18 2.49 -2.69
CA TYR A 227 -13.44 1.23 -2.66
C TYR A 227 -12.19 1.33 -1.77
N ASN A 228 -11.36 2.35 -1.97
CA ASN A 228 -10.14 2.57 -1.17
C ASN A 228 -10.44 2.77 0.32
N ILE A 229 -11.53 3.48 0.64
CA ILE A 229 -11.98 3.66 2.02
C ILE A 229 -12.43 2.31 2.60
N GLY A 230 -13.31 1.60 1.94
CA GLY A 230 -13.87 0.34 2.43
C GLY A 230 -12.79 -0.74 2.65
N SER A 231 -11.94 -0.96 1.64
CA SER A 231 -10.85 -1.94 1.76
C SER A 231 -9.82 -1.55 2.83
N GLY A 232 -9.49 -0.26 2.92
CA GLY A 232 -8.53 0.26 3.88
C GLY A 232 -8.99 0.15 5.34
N ILE A 233 -10.28 0.38 5.63
CA ILE A 233 -10.84 0.25 6.99
C ILE A 233 -10.67 -1.17 7.51
N THR A 234 -10.96 -2.19 6.70
CA THR A 234 -10.79 -3.60 7.10
C THR A 234 -9.37 -3.88 7.55
N MET A 235 -8.38 -3.47 6.75
CA MET A 235 -6.97 -3.73 7.07
C MET A 235 -6.47 -2.92 8.27
N ALA A 236 -6.91 -1.68 8.42
CA ALA A 236 -6.53 -0.82 9.53
C ALA A 236 -7.09 -1.33 10.86
N LEU A 237 -8.40 -1.65 10.91
CA LEU A 237 -9.05 -2.13 12.13
C LEU A 237 -8.69 -3.58 12.48
N ALA A 238 -8.30 -4.42 11.49
CA ALA A 238 -7.87 -5.79 11.73
C ALA A 238 -6.68 -5.87 12.69
N SER A 239 -5.69 -4.99 12.54
CA SER A 239 -4.53 -4.95 13.44
C SER A 239 -4.94 -4.67 14.88
N TYR A 240 -5.80 -3.68 15.10
CA TYR A 240 -6.30 -3.34 16.44
C TYR A 240 -7.14 -4.47 17.04
N TRP A 241 -8.06 -5.03 16.25
CA TRP A 241 -8.89 -6.15 16.70
C TRP A 241 -8.06 -7.37 17.11
N ILE A 242 -7.03 -7.72 16.31
CA ILE A 242 -6.11 -8.82 16.61
C ILE A 242 -5.37 -8.55 17.91
N TYR A 243 -4.85 -7.34 18.10
CA TYR A 243 -4.09 -6.97 19.29
C TYR A 243 -4.95 -7.02 20.56
N TYR A 244 -6.18 -6.54 20.51
CA TYR A 244 -7.05 -6.56 21.69
C TYR A 244 -7.64 -7.93 21.98
N ARG A 245 -7.84 -8.78 20.98
CA ARG A 245 -8.41 -10.11 21.19
C ARG A 245 -7.36 -11.16 21.54
N PHE A 246 -6.18 -11.12 20.90
CA PHE A 246 -5.15 -12.15 20.97
C PHE A 246 -3.85 -11.66 21.61
N ALA A 247 -3.97 -10.79 22.61
CA ALA A 247 -2.85 -10.36 23.47
C ALA A 247 -1.65 -9.78 22.73
N TYR A 248 -1.88 -8.80 21.85
CA TYR A 248 -0.83 -8.00 21.20
C TYR A 248 0.16 -8.79 20.31
N GLN A 249 -0.31 -9.90 19.70
CA GLN A 249 0.53 -10.77 18.88
C GLN A 249 0.73 -10.25 17.45
N GLY A 250 1.92 -9.74 17.14
CA GLY A 250 2.28 -9.23 15.81
C GLY A 250 2.28 -10.31 14.71
N LEU A 251 2.61 -11.57 15.05
CA LEU A 251 2.56 -12.68 14.10
C LEU A 251 1.16 -12.89 13.52
N LEU A 252 0.11 -12.75 14.33
CA LEU A 252 -1.26 -12.90 13.84
C LEU A 252 -1.65 -11.76 12.87
N VAL A 253 -1.19 -10.54 13.11
CA VAL A 253 -1.37 -9.43 12.15
C VAL A 253 -0.65 -9.71 10.84
N THR A 254 0.58 -10.23 10.91
CA THR A 254 1.33 -10.66 9.72
C THR A 254 0.57 -11.73 8.95
N LEU A 255 0.10 -12.79 9.61
CA LEU A 255 -0.65 -13.88 8.97
C LEU A 255 -1.94 -13.37 8.32
N PHE A 256 -2.70 -12.50 8.98
CA PHE A 256 -3.90 -11.89 8.41
C PHE A 256 -3.60 -11.09 7.14
N THR A 257 -2.51 -10.32 7.15
CA THR A 257 -2.11 -9.51 6.00
C THR A 257 -1.56 -10.37 4.87
N VAL A 258 -0.88 -11.50 5.18
CA VAL A 258 -0.46 -12.50 4.18
C VAL A 258 -1.66 -13.13 3.51
N ILE A 259 -2.69 -13.52 4.26
CA ILE A 259 -3.94 -14.06 3.72
C ILE A 259 -4.57 -13.06 2.73
N SER A 260 -4.64 -11.78 3.11
CA SER A 260 -5.09 -10.72 2.21
C SER A 260 -4.20 -10.58 0.97
N GLY A 261 -2.87 -10.64 1.14
CA GLY A 261 -1.90 -10.57 0.05
C GLY A 261 -2.02 -11.72 -0.94
N VAL A 262 -2.17 -12.96 -0.45
CA VAL A 262 -2.39 -14.15 -1.29
C VAL A 262 -3.66 -14.00 -2.14
N SER A 263 -4.67 -13.32 -1.63
CA SER A 263 -5.90 -13.05 -2.37
C SER A 263 -5.67 -12.21 -3.64
N THR A 264 -4.58 -11.44 -3.70
CA THR A 264 -4.22 -10.68 -4.91
C THR A 264 -3.79 -11.56 -6.08
N LEU A 265 -3.38 -12.80 -5.84
CA LEU A 265 -2.98 -13.74 -6.90
C LEU A 265 -4.15 -14.07 -7.86
N VAL A 266 -5.39 -13.82 -7.47
CA VAL A 266 -6.54 -13.95 -8.37
C VAL A 266 -6.42 -13.07 -9.61
N ILE A 267 -5.61 -12.01 -9.56
CA ILE A 267 -5.33 -11.13 -10.70
C ILE A 267 -4.78 -11.91 -11.90
N VAL A 268 -3.98 -12.94 -11.67
CA VAL A 268 -3.40 -13.78 -12.73
C VAL A 268 -4.50 -14.45 -13.57
N PHE A 269 -5.62 -14.77 -12.96
CA PHE A 269 -6.77 -15.38 -13.65
C PHE A 269 -7.72 -14.36 -14.29
N PHE A 270 -7.55 -13.07 -13.99
CA PHE A 270 -8.46 -12.02 -14.45
C PHE A 270 -8.55 -11.92 -16.00
N PRO A 271 -7.44 -11.96 -16.78
CA PRO A 271 -7.53 -11.95 -18.24
C PRO A 271 -8.31 -13.14 -18.81
N MET A 272 -8.13 -14.33 -18.21
CA MET A 272 -8.87 -15.54 -18.61
C MET A 272 -10.38 -15.40 -18.30
N MET A 273 -10.72 -14.75 -17.20
CA MET A 273 -12.13 -14.44 -16.88
C MET A 273 -12.73 -13.45 -17.88
N CYS A 274 -11.99 -12.41 -18.29
CA CYS A 274 -12.43 -11.43 -19.28
C CYS A 274 -12.65 -12.03 -20.66
N LYS A 275 -11.93 -13.10 -21.06
CA LYS A 275 -12.17 -13.81 -22.31
C LYS A 275 -13.51 -14.56 -22.33
N LYS A 276 -14.05 -14.96 -21.18
CA LYS A 276 -15.29 -15.77 -21.06
C LYS A 276 -16.50 -14.99 -20.57
N HIS A 277 -16.28 -13.90 -19.84
CA HIS A 277 -17.35 -13.18 -19.16
C HIS A 277 -17.13 -11.67 -19.25
N SER A 278 -18.24 -10.92 -19.37
CA SER A 278 -18.22 -9.46 -19.38
C SER A 278 -17.71 -8.88 -18.04
N ARG A 279 -17.11 -7.70 -18.07
CA ARG A 279 -16.70 -6.96 -16.87
C ARG A 279 -17.86 -6.72 -15.89
N ARG A 280 -19.07 -6.54 -16.40
CA ARG A 280 -20.28 -6.44 -15.56
C ARG A 280 -20.57 -7.74 -14.80
N TRP A 281 -20.37 -8.91 -15.42
CA TRP A 281 -20.54 -10.20 -14.76
C TRP A 281 -19.47 -10.40 -13.68
N ILE A 282 -18.20 -10.10 -13.98
CA ILE A 282 -17.08 -10.19 -13.02
C ILE A 282 -17.35 -9.28 -11.82
N SER A 283 -17.84 -8.06 -12.04
CA SER A 283 -18.22 -7.13 -10.98
C SER A 283 -19.33 -7.70 -10.08
N LYS A 284 -20.38 -8.31 -10.66
CA LYS A 284 -21.45 -8.95 -9.88
C LYS A 284 -20.92 -10.12 -9.05
N LEU A 285 -20.06 -10.96 -9.62
CA LEU A 285 -19.39 -12.03 -8.90
C LEU A 285 -18.57 -11.47 -7.74
N SER A 286 -17.77 -10.44 -7.96
CA SER A 286 -17.00 -9.74 -6.94
C SER A 286 -17.87 -9.25 -5.79
N MET A 287 -19.03 -8.65 -6.11
CA MET A 287 -19.97 -8.18 -5.10
C MET A 287 -20.52 -9.33 -4.25
N ILE A 288 -20.90 -10.44 -4.87
CA ILE A 288 -21.38 -11.62 -4.14
C ILE A 288 -20.30 -12.14 -3.19
N MET A 289 -19.06 -12.27 -3.68
CA MET A 289 -17.92 -12.73 -2.87
C MET A 289 -17.65 -11.78 -1.68
N ILE A 290 -17.71 -10.47 -1.89
CA ILE A 290 -17.55 -9.46 -0.84
C ILE A 290 -18.67 -9.59 0.21
N ILE A 291 -19.94 -9.68 -0.20
CA ILE A 291 -21.08 -9.82 0.70
C ILE A 291 -20.94 -11.11 1.52
N VAL A 292 -20.76 -12.24 0.85
CA VAL A 292 -20.65 -13.55 1.49
C VAL A 292 -19.46 -13.58 2.44
N GLY A 293 -18.29 -13.13 2.00
CA GLY A 293 -17.07 -13.13 2.82
C GLY A 293 -17.21 -12.29 4.09
N TYR A 294 -17.69 -11.05 3.99
CA TYR A 294 -17.86 -10.19 5.16
C TYR A 294 -18.96 -10.66 6.09
N LEU A 295 -20.10 -11.15 5.57
CA LEU A 295 -21.17 -11.68 6.41
C LEU A 295 -20.72 -12.96 7.14
N LEU A 296 -19.99 -13.86 6.48
CA LEU A 296 -19.43 -15.04 7.12
C LEU A 296 -18.40 -14.66 8.19
N MET A 297 -17.50 -13.72 7.92
CA MET A 297 -16.59 -13.19 8.95
C MET A 297 -17.38 -12.68 10.16
N PHE A 298 -18.40 -11.87 9.93
CA PHE A 298 -19.21 -11.29 11.01
C PHE A 298 -19.92 -12.36 11.84
N VAL A 299 -20.56 -13.34 11.20
CA VAL A 299 -21.23 -14.45 11.87
C VAL A 299 -20.26 -15.29 12.70
N ILE A 300 -19.06 -15.59 12.17
CA ILE A 300 -18.03 -16.33 12.91
C ILE A 300 -17.62 -15.57 14.17
N SER A 301 -17.43 -14.25 14.09
CA SER A 301 -17.09 -13.46 15.27
C SER A 301 -18.20 -13.45 16.32
N LEU A 302 -19.46 -13.42 15.91
CA LEU A 302 -20.59 -13.52 16.84
C LEU A 302 -20.61 -14.88 17.56
N THR A 303 -20.46 -15.97 16.82
CA THR A 303 -20.52 -17.33 17.37
C THR A 303 -19.33 -17.66 18.26
N THR A 304 -18.11 -17.27 17.85
CA THR A 304 -16.88 -17.49 18.64
C THR A 304 -16.79 -16.56 19.85
N GLY A 305 -17.38 -15.36 19.77
CA GLY A 305 -17.48 -14.46 20.91
C GLY A 305 -18.35 -14.97 22.06
N ILE A 306 -19.18 -16.02 21.85
CA ILE A 306 -20.00 -16.65 22.88
C ILE A 306 -19.16 -17.60 23.75
N ASN A 307 -18.14 -18.25 23.18
CA ASN A 307 -17.28 -19.19 23.89
C ASN A 307 -15.82 -18.67 23.99
N PRO A 308 -15.40 -18.12 25.15
CA PRO A 308 -14.05 -17.65 25.38
C PRO A 308 -12.97 -18.74 25.23
N ASP A 309 -13.34 -20.01 25.50
CA ASP A 309 -12.41 -21.12 25.40
C ASP A 309 -12.08 -21.50 23.93
N ALA A 310 -12.86 -21.05 22.98
CA ALA A 310 -12.59 -21.27 21.56
C ALA A 310 -11.28 -20.63 21.10
N ASP A 311 -10.82 -19.56 21.75
CA ASP A 311 -9.55 -18.91 21.46
C ASP A 311 -8.34 -19.62 22.09
N LYS A 312 -8.58 -20.60 23.00
CA LYS A 312 -7.54 -21.45 23.59
C LYS A 312 -7.24 -22.70 22.74
N VAL A 313 -8.10 -22.99 21.75
CA VAL A 313 -7.95 -24.14 20.85
C VAL A 313 -7.29 -23.67 19.55
N GLY A 314 -6.17 -24.29 19.20
CA GLY A 314 -5.41 -23.92 18.00
C GLY A 314 -4.10 -24.69 17.89
N PHE A 315 -3.27 -24.30 16.93
CA PHE A 315 -1.91 -24.83 16.84
C PHE A 315 -0.89 -23.74 17.18
N LYS A 316 0.26 -24.20 17.70
CA LYS A 316 1.35 -23.32 18.05
C LYS A 316 2.37 -23.25 16.93
N ILE A 317 2.81 -22.03 16.62
CA ILE A 317 4.03 -21.77 15.85
C ILE A 317 5.02 -21.14 16.82
N GLY A 318 6.04 -21.91 17.22
CA GLY A 318 6.91 -21.52 18.33
C GLY A 318 6.12 -21.37 19.64
N GLU A 319 6.20 -20.19 20.25
CA GLU A 319 5.48 -19.86 21.48
C GLU A 319 4.09 -19.23 21.22
N VAL A 320 3.77 -18.89 19.97
CA VAL A 320 2.52 -18.22 19.61
C VAL A 320 1.43 -19.22 19.26
N LEU A 321 0.30 -19.13 19.98
CA LEU A 321 -0.91 -19.88 19.66
C LEU A 321 -1.65 -19.20 18.50
N ILE A 322 -1.99 -19.96 17.47
CA ILE A 322 -2.87 -19.54 16.39
C ILE A 322 -4.25 -20.14 16.66
N PRO A 323 -5.23 -19.34 17.12
CA PRO A 323 -6.55 -19.83 17.46
C PRO A 323 -7.31 -20.33 16.22
N VAL A 324 -8.11 -21.37 16.39
CA VAL A 324 -8.99 -21.87 15.33
C VAL A 324 -9.97 -20.78 14.86
N THR A 325 -10.42 -19.93 15.76
CA THR A 325 -11.28 -18.77 15.47
C THR A 325 -10.61 -17.78 14.51
N PHE A 326 -9.31 -17.54 14.68
CA PHE A 326 -8.51 -16.70 13.79
C PHE A 326 -8.42 -17.32 12.39
N ILE A 327 -8.22 -18.64 12.29
CA ILE A 327 -8.13 -19.35 11.01
C ILE A 327 -9.43 -19.24 10.23
N PHE A 328 -10.57 -19.51 10.88
CA PHE A 328 -11.87 -19.36 10.22
C PHE A 328 -12.14 -17.91 9.78
N THR A 329 -11.74 -16.92 10.58
CA THR A 329 -11.84 -15.51 10.20
C THR A 329 -10.98 -15.22 8.98
N GLY A 330 -9.76 -15.76 8.91
CA GLY A 330 -8.87 -15.63 7.74
C GLY A 330 -9.45 -16.29 6.49
N LEU A 331 -9.94 -17.53 6.59
CA LEU A 331 -10.52 -18.26 5.46
C LEU A 331 -11.74 -17.55 4.88
N THR A 332 -12.64 -17.06 5.73
CA THR A 332 -13.81 -16.31 5.25
C THR A 332 -13.44 -14.94 4.72
N GLY A 333 -12.43 -14.29 5.32
CA GLY A 333 -11.84 -13.05 4.83
C GLY A 333 -11.24 -13.19 3.44
N THR A 334 -10.61 -14.34 3.13
CA THR A 334 -10.07 -14.62 1.80
C THR A 334 -11.12 -14.47 0.70
N CYS A 335 -12.35 -14.92 0.94
CA CYS A 335 -13.45 -14.76 -0.02
C CYS A 335 -13.75 -13.26 -0.29
N ALA A 336 -13.82 -12.45 0.79
CA ALA A 336 -14.04 -11.01 0.64
C ALA A 336 -12.89 -10.33 -0.09
N PHE A 337 -11.64 -10.69 0.22
CA PHE A 337 -10.44 -10.11 -0.40
C PHE A 337 -10.29 -10.50 -1.87
N PHE A 338 -10.63 -11.73 -2.27
CA PHE A 338 -10.73 -12.12 -3.67
C PHE A 338 -11.72 -11.24 -4.43
N GLY A 339 -12.94 -11.07 -3.87
CA GLY A 339 -13.94 -10.19 -4.46
C GLY A 339 -13.45 -8.75 -4.58
N GLN A 340 -12.81 -8.21 -3.55
CA GLN A 340 -12.24 -6.86 -3.58
C GLN A 340 -11.18 -6.72 -4.69
N THR A 341 -10.28 -7.68 -4.81
CA THR A 341 -9.22 -7.65 -5.84
C THR A 341 -9.81 -7.66 -7.24
N LEU A 342 -10.79 -8.51 -7.52
CA LEU A 342 -11.47 -8.54 -8.82
C LEU A 342 -12.16 -7.21 -9.13
N PHE A 343 -12.85 -6.63 -8.15
CA PHE A 343 -13.53 -5.35 -8.36
C PHE A 343 -12.55 -4.19 -8.59
N TYR A 344 -11.43 -4.17 -7.87
CA TYR A 344 -10.38 -3.18 -8.08
C TYR A 344 -9.81 -3.22 -9.50
N GLN A 345 -9.63 -4.42 -10.07
CA GLN A 345 -9.20 -4.58 -11.45
C GLN A 345 -10.21 -4.01 -12.43
N VAL A 346 -11.50 -4.30 -12.22
CA VAL A 346 -12.55 -3.72 -13.05
C VAL A 346 -12.55 -2.19 -12.97
N LEU A 347 -12.41 -1.61 -11.77
CA LEU A 347 -12.33 -0.15 -11.62
C LEU A 347 -11.09 0.43 -12.33
N THR A 348 -9.95 -0.24 -12.24
CA THR A 348 -8.71 0.20 -12.88
C THR A 348 -8.82 0.23 -14.40
N ILE A 349 -9.41 -0.82 -15.00
CA ILE A 349 -9.68 -0.85 -16.44
C ILE A 349 -10.73 0.21 -16.82
N SER A 350 -11.72 0.43 -15.98
CA SER A 350 -12.73 1.46 -16.24
C SER A 350 -12.12 2.87 -16.25
N VAL A 351 -11.10 3.15 -15.42
CA VAL A 351 -10.33 4.41 -15.51
C VAL A 351 -9.62 4.51 -16.86
N ALA A 352 -8.97 3.44 -17.32
CA ALA A 352 -8.32 3.42 -18.64
C ALA A 352 -9.33 3.73 -19.76
N ASN A 353 -10.48 3.04 -19.78
CA ASN A 353 -11.50 3.26 -20.82
C ASN A 353 -12.06 4.69 -20.83
N THR A 354 -11.96 5.43 -19.73
CA THR A 354 -12.38 6.85 -19.72
C THR A 354 -11.39 7.77 -20.43
N VAL A 355 -10.19 7.29 -20.79
CA VAL A 355 -9.24 8.03 -21.63
C VAL A 355 -9.75 8.10 -23.07
N GLU A 356 -10.10 6.94 -23.64
CA GLU A 356 -10.67 6.85 -24.98
C GLU A 356 -12.02 7.58 -25.04
N TYR A 357 -12.84 7.44 -23.99
CA TYR A 357 -14.09 8.20 -23.90
C TYR A 357 -13.86 9.72 -23.89
N ASN A 358 -12.79 10.19 -23.22
CA ASN A 358 -12.43 11.61 -23.23
C ASN A 358 -11.98 12.06 -24.62
N GLU A 359 -11.16 11.27 -25.31
CA GLU A 359 -10.74 11.52 -26.69
C GLU A 359 -11.94 11.56 -27.63
N TYR A 360 -12.88 10.63 -27.48
CA TYR A 360 -14.12 10.57 -28.25
C TYR A 360 -15.00 11.82 -28.08
N THR A 361 -15.15 12.31 -26.84
CA THR A 361 -16.07 13.42 -26.50
C THR A 361 -15.46 14.80 -26.65
N THR A 362 -14.15 14.95 -26.40
CA THR A 362 -13.46 16.26 -26.39
C THR A 362 -12.45 16.43 -27.51
N GLY A 363 -12.10 15.36 -28.22
CA GLY A 363 -10.99 15.34 -29.18
C GLY A 363 -9.60 15.36 -28.55
N MET A 364 -9.49 15.40 -27.22
CA MET A 364 -8.22 15.47 -26.50
C MET A 364 -7.98 14.20 -25.66
N ARG A 365 -6.80 13.60 -25.83
CA ARG A 365 -6.38 12.42 -25.05
C ARG A 365 -5.66 12.87 -23.78
N ASP A 366 -6.42 13.16 -22.73
CA ASP A 366 -5.91 13.63 -21.43
C ASP A 366 -5.45 12.48 -20.52
N GLU A 367 -4.69 11.53 -21.06
CA GLU A 367 -4.28 10.29 -20.40
C GLU A 367 -3.60 10.54 -19.05
N GLY A 368 -2.59 11.41 -18.99
CA GLY A 368 -1.86 11.71 -17.77
C GLY A 368 -2.74 12.25 -16.65
N VAL A 369 -3.71 13.11 -16.98
CA VAL A 369 -4.66 13.68 -16.01
C VAL A 369 -5.61 12.61 -15.47
N ILE A 370 -6.13 11.77 -16.36
CA ILE A 370 -7.09 10.72 -16.01
C ILE A 370 -6.43 9.66 -15.14
N PHE A 371 -5.22 9.19 -15.49
CA PHE A 371 -4.50 8.22 -14.67
C PHE A 371 -4.02 8.80 -13.33
N ALA A 372 -3.76 10.11 -13.22
CA ALA A 372 -3.42 10.76 -11.95
C ALA A 372 -4.59 10.72 -10.92
N CYS A 373 -5.82 10.51 -11.37
CA CYS A 373 -6.97 10.34 -10.49
C CYS A 373 -6.86 9.09 -9.59
N ARG A 374 -6.18 8.04 -10.05
CA ARG A 374 -6.00 6.79 -9.29
C ARG A 374 -5.19 7.01 -8.00
N PRO A 375 -3.94 7.50 -8.02
CA PRO A 375 -3.20 7.79 -6.79
C PRO A 375 -3.87 8.87 -5.94
N PHE A 376 -4.52 9.85 -6.54
CA PHE A 376 -5.26 10.88 -5.80
C PHE A 376 -6.41 10.29 -4.97
N THR A 377 -7.23 9.40 -5.55
CA THR A 377 -8.30 8.71 -4.80
C THR A 377 -7.74 7.78 -3.72
N ALA A 378 -6.58 7.16 -3.93
CA ALA A 378 -5.92 6.33 -2.92
C ALA A 378 -5.42 7.16 -1.72
N LYS A 379 -4.83 8.34 -1.96
CA LYS A 379 -4.40 9.27 -0.90
C LYS A 379 -5.58 9.80 -0.09
N LEU A 380 -6.65 10.25 -0.75
CA LEU A 380 -7.89 10.67 -0.07
C LEU A 380 -8.53 9.52 0.69
N GLY A 381 -8.57 8.32 0.12
CA GLY A 381 -9.07 7.12 0.78
C GLY A 381 -8.28 6.82 2.05
N SER A 382 -6.95 6.86 1.99
CA SER A 382 -6.10 6.62 3.16
C SER A 382 -6.30 7.67 4.26
N ALA A 383 -6.53 8.94 3.90
CA ALA A 383 -6.86 9.98 4.86
C ALA A 383 -8.17 9.65 5.61
N ALA A 384 -9.22 9.28 4.88
CA ALA A 384 -10.49 8.89 5.46
C ALA A 384 -10.36 7.64 6.37
N VAL A 385 -9.57 6.64 5.95
CA VAL A 385 -9.31 5.43 6.75
C VAL A 385 -8.66 5.77 8.08
N VAL A 386 -7.63 6.62 8.10
CA VAL A 386 -6.98 7.06 9.34
C VAL A 386 -7.95 7.79 10.26
N GLY A 387 -8.74 8.73 9.71
CA GLY A 387 -9.74 9.46 10.48
C GLY A 387 -10.79 8.52 11.09
N ILE A 388 -11.35 7.60 10.30
CA ILE A 388 -12.34 6.62 10.76
C ILE A 388 -11.75 5.69 11.82
N THR A 389 -10.53 5.17 11.61
CA THR A 389 -9.84 4.29 12.57
C THR A 389 -9.64 5.00 13.91
N THR A 390 -9.15 6.24 13.88
CA THR A 390 -8.97 7.06 15.09
C THR A 390 -10.30 7.29 15.82
N LEU A 391 -11.36 7.63 15.08
CA LEU A 391 -12.70 7.83 15.65
C LEU A 391 -13.26 6.55 16.27
N VAL A 392 -13.10 5.40 15.62
CA VAL A 392 -13.55 4.09 16.14
C VAL A 392 -12.84 3.75 17.45
N VAL A 393 -11.51 3.90 17.51
CA VAL A 393 -10.72 3.63 18.72
C VAL A 393 -11.15 4.52 19.89
N LEU A 394 -11.38 5.81 19.62
CA LEU A 394 -11.84 6.76 20.64
C LEU A 394 -13.30 6.50 21.08
N ALA A 395 -14.20 6.27 20.12
CA ALA A 395 -15.61 6.02 20.40
C ALA A 395 -15.84 4.74 21.22
N LEU A 396 -14.99 3.72 21.00
CA LEU A 396 -15.00 2.49 21.78
C LEU A 396 -14.35 2.65 23.16
N GLY A 397 -13.79 3.80 23.49
CA GLY A 397 -13.13 4.04 24.78
C GLY A 397 -11.87 3.19 24.99
N LEU A 398 -11.13 2.85 23.95
CA LEU A 398 -9.96 1.97 24.00
C LEU A 398 -8.66 2.68 24.35
N ASN A 399 -8.68 4.01 24.39
CA ASN A 399 -7.46 4.78 24.63
C ASN A 399 -6.86 4.62 26.04
N PRO A 400 -7.62 4.43 27.14
CA PRO A 400 -7.04 4.09 28.44
C PRO A 400 -6.20 2.80 28.39
N THR A 401 -6.68 1.76 27.69
CA THR A 401 -5.95 0.51 27.46
C THR A 401 -4.67 0.79 26.66
N ASN A 402 -4.74 1.57 25.58
CA ASN A 402 -3.57 1.93 24.75
C ASN A 402 -2.52 2.68 25.56
N LYS A 403 -2.94 3.61 26.42
CA LYS A 403 -2.05 4.36 27.29
C LYS A 403 -1.39 3.44 28.32
N ALA A 404 -2.12 2.48 28.89
CA ALA A 404 -1.58 1.51 29.81
C ALA A 404 -0.55 0.59 29.14
N ILE A 405 -0.84 0.08 27.93
CA ILE A 405 0.11 -0.69 27.11
C ILE A 405 1.37 0.14 26.84
N SER A 406 1.22 1.39 26.42
CA SER A 406 2.35 2.28 26.15
C SER A 406 3.20 2.57 27.38
N ASN A 407 2.61 2.62 28.57
CA ASN A 407 3.35 2.80 29.81
C ASN A 407 4.12 1.52 30.17
N ALA A 408 3.52 0.35 30.04
CA ALA A 408 4.19 -0.94 30.24
C ALA A 408 5.38 -1.10 29.27
N ASP A 409 5.18 -0.78 27.99
CA ASP A 409 6.22 -0.78 26.97
C ASP A 409 7.39 0.17 27.33
N TYR A 410 7.08 1.36 27.82
CA TYR A 410 8.09 2.33 28.27
C TYR A 410 8.88 1.83 29.48
N GLU A 411 8.21 1.27 30.49
CA GLU A 411 8.85 0.71 31.69
C GLU A 411 9.79 -0.45 31.31
N ALA A 412 9.34 -1.37 30.46
CA ALA A 412 10.18 -2.46 29.95
C ALA A 412 11.43 -1.92 29.21
N GLY A 413 11.26 -0.84 28.44
CA GLY A 413 12.37 -0.17 27.78
C GLY A 413 13.38 0.44 28.75
N GLN A 414 12.92 1.05 29.85
CA GLN A 414 13.80 1.59 30.91
C GLN A 414 14.54 0.48 31.64
N LEU A 415 13.86 -0.61 32.02
CA LEU A 415 14.50 -1.78 32.64
C LEU A 415 15.55 -2.40 31.73
N ALA A 416 15.30 -2.48 30.44
CA ALA A 416 16.26 -3.01 29.46
C ALA A 416 17.51 -2.12 29.29
N ILE A 417 17.42 -0.82 29.56
CA ILE A 417 18.58 0.08 29.57
C ILE A 417 19.42 -0.18 30.83
N GLN A 418 18.77 -0.49 31.94
CA GLN A 418 19.42 -0.73 33.25
C GLN A 418 19.76 -2.19 33.47
N VAL A 419 19.59 -3.07 32.50
CA VAL A 419 19.69 -4.53 32.66
C VAL A 419 21.04 -4.99 33.21
N GLU A 420 22.13 -4.36 32.79
CA GLU A 420 23.46 -4.72 33.29
C GLU A 420 23.61 -4.42 34.80
N GLN A 421 23.09 -3.27 35.24
CA GLN A 421 23.07 -2.92 36.65
C GLN A 421 22.18 -3.88 37.46
N LEU A 422 20.99 -4.20 36.93
CA LEU A 422 20.06 -5.15 37.55
C LEU A 422 20.71 -6.54 37.71
N VAL A 423 21.42 -7.02 36.70
CA VAL A 423 22.14 -8.31 36.79
C VAL A 423 23.29 -8.25 37.78
N LYS A 424 24.04 -7.13 37.87
CA LYS A 424 25.09 -6.93 38.87
C LYS A 424 24.53 -6.94 40.29
N ASP A 425 23.41 -6.29 40.52
CA ASP A 425 22.76 -6.21 41.82
C ASP A 425 22.19 -7.58 42.27
N GLU A 426 21.70 -8.39 41.31
CA GLU A 426 21.13 -9.72 41.56
C GLU A 426 22.17 -10.85 41.61
N THR A 427 23.39 -10.66 41.07
CA THR A 427 24.40 -11.72 40.94
C THR A 427 25.65 -11.38 41.76
N PRO A 428 25.81 -11.96 42.94
CA PRO A 428 27.05 -11.82 43.69
C PRO A 428 28.24 -12.26 42.83
N ASN A 429 29.30 -11.46 42.81
CA ASN A 429 30.52 -11.70 42.03
C ASN A 429 30.39 -11.58 40.51
N PHE A 430 29.43 -10.84 39.99
CA PHE A 430 29.23 -10.62 38.54
C PHE A 430 30.54 -10.22 37.83
N ASP A 431 31.30 -9.29 38.42
CA ASP A 431 32.54 -8.78 37.83
C ASP A 431 33.68 -9.81 37.80
N SER A 432 33.56 -10.93 38.55
CA SER A 432 34.52 -12.03 38.55
C SER A 432 34.19 -13.12 37.49
N LEU A 433 33.04 -13.06 36.88
CA LEU A 433 32.62 -13.99 35.84
C LEU A 433 33.34 -13.71 34.51
N SER A 434 33.46 -14.72 33.68
CA SER A 434 33.94 -14.55 32.31
C SER A 434 33.00 -13.64 31.48
N LYS A 435 33.55 -12.95 30.51
CA LYS A 435 32.72 -12.08 29.61
C LYS A 435 31.57 -12.84 28.94
N GLU A 436 31.77 -14.13 28.66
CA GLU A 436 30.73 -14.98 28.05
C GLU A 436 29.59 -15.25 29.04
N GLU A 437 29.91 -15.55 30.32
CA GLU A 437 28.90 -15.75 31.36
C GLU A 437 28.16 -14.46 31.70
N GLN A 438 28.85 -13.32 31.78
CA GLN A 438 28.23 -12.01 31.96
C GLN A 438 27.24 -11.72 30.81
N THR A 439 27.64 -11.97 29.56
CA THR A 439 26.79 -11.76 28.40
C THR A 439 25.54 -12.67 28.43
N LYS A 440 25.71 -13.95 28.79
CA LYS A 440 24.58 -14.89 28.93
C LYS A 440 23.59 -14.47 30.01
N LEU A 441 24.05 -13.97 31.14
CA LEU A 441 23.19 -13.47 32.21
C LEU A 441 22.41 -12.20 31.77
N ILE A 442 23.10 -11.28 31.12
CA ILE A 442 22.47 -10.07 30.57
C ILE A 442 21.40 -10.43 29.52
N GLU A 443 21.70 -11.36 28.62
CA GLU A 443 20.73 -11.82 27.59
C GLU A 443 19.54 -12.55 28.24
N ALA A 444 19.78 -13.41 29.23
CA ALA A 444 18.72 -14.09 29.97
C ALA A 444 17.78 -13.08 30.67
N LYS A 445 18.35 -12.06 31.31
CA LYS A 445 17.58 -11.00 32.00
C LYS A 445 16.80 -10.15 31.01
N LYS A 446 17.37 -9.82 29.83
CA LYS A 446 16.66 -9.14 28.76
C LYS A 446 15.45 -9.95 28.30
N LYS A 447 15.64 -11.26 28.07
CA LYS A 447 14.55 -12.15 27.67
C LYS A 447 13.47 -12.26 28.76
N SER A 448 13.84 -12.25 30.04
CA SER A 448 12.88 -12.18 31.16
C SER A 448 12.05 -10.91 31.11
N ILE A 449 12.68 -9.74 30.91
CA ILE A 449 11.99 -8.45 30.81
C ILE A 449 11.01 -8.46 29.61
N GLU A 450 11.41 -9.03 28.47
CA GLU A 450 10.55 -9.18 27.29
C GLU A 450 9.31 -10.04 27.59
N THR A 451 9.51 -11.19 28.21
CA THR A 451 8.44 -12.12 28.57
C THR A 451 7.49 -11.49 29.60
N GLU A 452 8.03 -10.82 30.61
CA GLU A 452 7.25 -10.10 31.61
C GLU A 452 6.44 -8.94 31.01
N ASN A 453 7.01 -8.21 30.04
CA ASN A 453 6.31 -7.15 29.35
C ASN A 453 5.12 -7.69 28.55
N VAL A 454 5.29 -8.78 27.82
CA VAL A 454 4.20 -9.42 27.06
C VAL A 454 3.09 -9.89 28.03
N ALA A 455 3.44 -10.55 29.12
CA ALA A 455 2.48 -10.98 30.15
C ALA A 455 1.77 -9.79 30.81
N LYS A 456 2.48 -8.68 31.05
CA LYS A 456 1.89 -7.44 31.59
C LYS A 456 0.92 -6.81 30.62
N ILE A 457 1.24 -6.78 29.33
CA ILE A 457 0.34 -6.26 28.29
C ILE A 457 -0.90 -7.16 28.18
N GLU A 458 -0.75 -8.48 28.22
CA GLU A 458 -1.88 -9.42 28.22
C GLU A 458 -2.79 -9.19 29.44
N TYR A 459 -2.21 -9.00 30.64
CA TYR A 459 -2.95 -8.65 31.85
C TYR A 459 -3.72 -7.32 31.69
N ILE A 460 -3.11 -6.28 31.13
CA ILE A 460 -3.74 -4.97 30.86
C ILE A 460 -4.94 -5.12 29.95
N ILE A 461 -4.83 -5.94 28.91
CA ILE A 461 -5.89 -6.08 27.90
C ILE A 461 -7.05 -6.94 28.44
N HIS A 462 -6.79 -8.01 29.18
CA HIS A 462 -7.79 -9.02 29.49
C HIS A 462 -8.24 -9.07 30.94
N THR A 463 -7.43 -8.59 31.89
CA THR A 463 -7.67 -8.86 33.32
C THR A 463 -7.81 -7.60 34.15
N ASN A 464 -7.04 -6.55 33.90
CA ASN A 464 -7.03 -5.34 34.71
C ASN A 464 -8.37 -4.60 34.62
N GLU A 465 -9.07 -4.44 35.75
CA GLU A 465 -10.43 -3.87 35.82
C GLU A 465 -10.56 -2.46 35.21
N ASP A 466 -9.51 -1.64 35.30
CA ASP A 466 -9.51 -0.26 34.83
C ASP A 466 -9.21 -0.13 33.32
N THR A 467 -8.55 -1.14 32.73
CA THR A 467 -7.99 -1.05 31.38
C THR A 467 -8.39 -2.20 30.46
N LYS A 468 -9.00 -3.26 31.00
CA LYS A 468 -9.41 -4.43 30.19
C LYS A 468 -10.34 -4.04 29.07
N VAL A 469 -10.13 -4.65 27.92
CA VAL A 469 -11.02 -4.50 26.78
C VAL A 469 -12.25 -5.41 27.00
N ALA A 470 -13.39 -4.77 27.16
CA ALA A 470 -14.64 -5.49 27.35
C ALA A 470 -15.06 -6.24 26.07
N LYS A 471 -15.77 -7.37 26.23
CA LYS A 471 -16.23 -8.19 25.12
C LYS A 471 -17.00 -7.39 24.07
N TRP A 472 -17.86 -6.47 24.47
CA TRP A 472 -18.63 -5.63 23.55
C TRP A 472 -17.72 -4.70 22.71
N GLN A 473 -16.59 -4.21 23.24
CA GLN A 473 -15.67 -3.30 22.54
C GLN A 473 -14.99 -4.01 21.36
N TYR A 474 -14.39 -5.18 21.57
CA TYR A 474 -13.76 -5.90 20.45
C TYR A 474 -14.79 -6.51 19.49
N GLN A 475 -16.00 -6.87 19.94
CA GLN A 475 -17.08 -7.30 19.05
C GLN A 475 -17.59 -6.15 18.19
N THR A 476 -17.77 -4.96 18.78
CA THR A 476 -18.18 -3.77 18.05
C THR A 476 -17.07 -3.31 17.09
N MET A 477 -15.80 -3.40 17.49
CA MET A 477 -14.68 -3.14 16.59
C MET A 477 -14.69 -4.09 15.39
N PHE A 478 -14.96 -5.37 15.61
CA PHE A 478 -15.09 -6.35 14.53
C PHE A 478 -16.29 -6.06 13.61
N ALA A 479 -17.39 -5.60 14.17
CA ALA A 479 -18.53 -5.13 13.38
C ALA A 479 -18.15 -3.92 12.50
N PHE A 480 -17.41 -2.96 13.04
CA PHE A 480 -16.86 -1.86 12.24
C PHE A 480 -15.86 -2.33 11.18
N MET A 481 -15.05 -3.34 11.48
CA MET A 481 -14.09 -3.93 10.54
C MET A 481 -14.76 -4.67 9.38
N THR A 482 -16.00 -5.17 9.56
CA THR A 482 -16.71 -6.01 8.57
C THR A 482 -17.90 -5.32 7.93
N LEU A 483 -18.84 -4.82 8.74
CA LEU A 483 -20.10 -4.25 8.23
C LEU A 483 -19.93 -2.86 7.63
N LEU A 484 -19.09 -1.99 8.23
CA LEU A 484 -18.85 -0.66 7.70
C LEU A 484 -18.18 -0.70 6.32
N PRO A 485 -17.09 -1.48 6.11
CA PRO A 485 -16.53 -1.68 4.77
C PRO A 485 -17.53 -2.27 3.79
N LEU A 486 -18.34 -3.24 4.21
CA LEU A 486 -19.37 -3.83 3.36
C LEU A 486 -20.34 -2.78 2.84
N VAL A 487 -20.88 -1.91 3.71
CA VAL A 487 -21.81 -0.84 3.33
C VAL A 487 -21.13 0.15 2.35
N ILE A 488 -19.90 0.55 2.64
CA ILE A 488 -19.14 1.48 1.79
C ILE A 488 -18.86 0.85 0.41
N LEU A 489 -18.47 -0.41 0.36
CA LEU A 489 -18.23 -1.15 -0.88
C LEU A 489 -19.52 -1.33 -1.68
N LEU A 490 -20.64 -1.62 -1.05
CA LEU A 490 -21.96 -1.64 -1.72
C LEU A 490 -22.31 -0.28 -2.31
N GLY A 491 -21.99 0.82 -1.61
CA GLY A 491 -22.11 2.17 -2.14
C GLY A 491 -21.24 2.39 -3.38
N SER A 492 -20.00 1.92 -3.35
CA SER A 492 -19.08 1.92 -4.50
C SER A 492 -19.68 1.19 -5.71
N PHE A 493 -20.18 -0.02 -5.50
CA PHE A 493 -20.88 -0.80 -6.54
C PHE A 493 -22.10 -0.07 -7.09
N ALA A 494 -22.94 0.48 -6.20
CA ALA A 494 -24.16 1.14 -6.61
C ALA A 494 -23.87 2.34 -7.54
N ILE A 495 -22.82 3.11 -7.23
CA ILE A 495 -22.39 4.22 -8.09
C ILE A 495 -21.87 3.70 -9.42
N TYR A 496 -21.00 2.70 -9.41
CA TYR A 496 -20.44 2.10 -10.60
C TYR A 496 -21.54 1.57 -11.53
N PHE A 497 -22.42 0.70 -11.03
CA PHE A 497 -23.46 0.09 -11.85
C PHE A 497 -24.53 1.04 -12.38
N LYS A 498 -24.85 2.10 -11.61
CA LYS A 498 -25.91 3.04 -12.01
C LYS A 498 -25.43 4.14 -12.96
N LYS A 499 -24.14 4.51 -12.90
CA LYS A 499 -23.68 5.72 -13.58
C LYS A 499 -22.55 5.48 -14.60
N TYR A 500 -21.86 4.35 -14.53
CA TYR A 500 -20.84 4.00 -15.51
C TYR A 500 -21.46 3.17 -16.64
N ASN A 501 -21.42 3.70 -17.87
CA ASN A 501 -22.15 3.15 -19.00
C ASN A 501 -21.26 2.61 -20.13
N ILE A 502 -19.93 2.60 -19.96
CA ILE A 502 -19.01 2.07 -20.95
C ILE A 502 -18.87 0.55 -20.72
N ASN A 503 -19.76 -0.24 -21.37
CA ASN A 503 -19.60 -1.69 -21.48
C ASN A 503 -18.62 -2.02 -22.63
N GLU A 504 -18.35 -3.29 -22.86
CA GLU A 504 -17.42 -3.76 -23.90
C GLU A 504 -17.87 -3.26 -25.30
N GLU A 505 -19.11 -3.49 -25.67
CA GLU A 505 -19.68 -3.06 -26.97
C GLU A 505 -19.52 -1.53 -27.18
N ARG A 506 -19.87 -0.75 -26.16
CA ARG A 506 -19.77 0.71 -26.23
C ARG A 506 -18.32 1.18 -26.29
N TYR A 507 -17.39 0.46 -25.65
CA TYR A 507 -15.96 0.75 -25.71
C TYR A 507 -15.42 0.50 -27.14
N ASP A 508 -15.79 -0.62 -27.76
CA ASP A 508 -15.39 -0.97 -29.13
C ASP A 508 -15.94 0.06 -30.15
N GLU A 509 -17.18 0.48 -29.98
CA GLU A 509 -17.77 1.58 -30.80
C GLU A 509 -16.95 2.89 -30.66
N ILE A 510 -16.56 3.25 -29.45
CA ILE A 510 -15.76 4.46 -29.18
C ILE A 510 -14.39 4.36 -29.87
N CYS A 511 -13.72 3.22 -29.73
CA CYS A 511 -12.41 2.99 -30.36
C CYS A 511 -12.51 3.03 -31.89
N ALA A 512 -13.51 2.38 -32.49
CA ALA A 512 -13.74 2.40 -33.93
C ALA A 512 -13.99 3.82 -34.45
N GLU A 513 -14.80 4.62 -33.77
CA GLU A 513 -15.06 6.00 -34.16
C GLU A 513 -13.83 6.89 -34.05
N ILE A 514 -12.99 6.71 -33.00
CA ILE A 514 -11.70 7.42 -32.86
C ILE A 514 -10.77 7.06 -34.02
N ALA A 515 -10.65 5.77 -34.36
CA ALA A 515 -9.85 5.30 -35.49
C ALA A 515 -10.32 5.92 -36.80
N ARG A 516 -11.65 5.92 -37.05
CA ARG A 516 -12.24 6.56 -38.23
C ARG A 516 -11.91 8.04 -38.32
N ARG A 517 -11.98 8.79 -37.21
CA ARG A 517 -11.64 10.22 -37.18
C ARG A 517 -10.17 10.47 -37.49
N LYS A 518 -9.28 9.60 -37.01
CA LYS A 518 -7.83 9.70 -37.27
C LYS A 518 -7.51 9.46 -38.73
N LEU A 519 -8.08 8.42 -39.33
CA LEU A 519 -7.94 8.14 -40.77
C LEU A 519 -8.47 9.28 -41.66
N ALA A 520 -9.61 9.85 -41.29
CA ALA A 520 -10.16 10.99 -41.99
C ALA A 520 -9.27 12.25 -41.90
N ALA A 521 -8.63 12.47 -40.75
CA ALA A 521 -7.70 13.59 -40.54
C ALA A 521 -6.36 13.39 -41.25
N GLU A 522 -5.91 12.17 -41.50
CA GLU A 522 -4.69 11.84 -42.24
C GLU A 522 -4.85 11.92 -43.78
N GLY A 523 -6.02 12.32 -44.27
CA GLY A 523 -6.26 12.55 -45.71
C GLY A 523 -6.55 11.28 -46.51
N ASN A 524 -6.70 10.12 -45.87
CA ASN A 524 -7.11 8.87 -46.52
C ASN A 524 -8.65 8.78 -46.66
N ALA A 525 -9.28 9.87 -47.07
CA ALA A 525 -10.73 9.98 -47.13
C ALA A 525 -11.40 9.15 -48.27
N GLU A 526 -10.66 8.41 -49.10
CA GLU A 526 -11.22 7.69 -50.24
C GLU A 526 -11.44 6.18 -50.04
N VAL A 527 -11.17 5.58 -48.88
CA VAL A 527 -11.23 4.11 -48.72
C VAL A 527 -12.40 3.62 -47.89
N VAL A 528 -13.35 4.43 -47.50
CA VAL A 528 -14.45 3.94 -46.65
C VAL A 528 -15.81 4.28 -47.26
N LEU A 529 -16.20 3.58 -48.31
CA LEU A 529 -17.61 3.60 -48.78
C LEU A 529 -18.16 2.24 -49.22
N ASP A 530 -17.51 1.12 -48.86
CA ASP A 530 -18.14 -0.18 -49.07
C ASP A 530 -18.03 -1.04 -47.83
N GLY A 531 -19.17 -1.47 -47.29
CA GLY A 531 -19.29 -2.21 -46.03
C GLY A 531 -18.72 -3.64 -46.02
N ALA A 532 -17.85 -3.96 -47.00
CA ALA A 532 -17.09 -5.22 -47.06
C ALA A 532 -15.70 -5.13 -46.44
N ASP A 533 -15.11 -3.92 -46.36
CA ASP A 533 -13.72 -3.74 -45.91
C ASP A 533 -13.55 -3.67 -44.36
N VAL A 534 -14.66 -3.50 -43.62
CA VAL A 534 -14.60 -3.47 -42.15
C VAL A 534 -14.15 -4.81 -41.59
N ASN A 535 -14.49 -5.92 -42.24
CA ASN A 535 -14.07 -7.26 -41.81
C ASN A 535 -12.61 -7.58 -42.14
N GLU A 536 -12.00 -6.95 -43.14
CA GLU A 536 -10.54 -7.07 -43.39
C GLU A 536 -9.72 -6.25 -42.40
N LEU A 537 -10.16 -5.04 -42.03
CA LEU A 537 -9.51 -4.23 -41.00
C LEU A 537 -9.63 -4.84 -39.59
N GLU A 538 -10.75 -5.49 -39.27
CA GLU A 538 -10.90 -6.26 -38.03
C GLU A 538 -9.96 -7.47 -38.01
N ASN A 539 -9.72 -8.13 -39.13
CA ASN A 539 -8.79 -9.24 -39.24
C ASN A 539 -7.32 -8.79 -39.15
N ASP A 540 -6.95 -7.63 -39.72
CA ASP A 540 -5.61 -7.09 -39.63
C ASP A 540 -5.30 -6.52 -38.22
N LEU A 541 -6.27 -5.92 -37.53
CA LEU A 541 -6.14 -5.52 -36.13
C LEU A 541 -6.11 -6.73 -35.19
N ALA A 542 -6.88 -7.79 -35.49
CA ALA A 542 -6.85 -9.03 -34.73
C ALA A 542 -5.55 -9.84 -34.97
N SER A 543 -4.93 -9.70 -36.16
CA SER A 543 -3.66 -10.34 -36.49
C SER A 543 -2.43 -9.60 -35.95
N SER A 544 -2.50 -8.27 -35.79
CA SER A 544 -1.41 -7.47 -35.22
C SER A 544 -1.29 -7.58 -33.70
N ASP A 545 -2.35 -7.99 -33.00
CA ASP A 545 -2.34 -8.21 -31.56
C ASP A 545 -2.13 -9.68 -31.14
N ALA A 546 -1.91 -10.61 -32.10
CA ALA A 546 -1.84 -12.04 -31.88
C ALA A 546 -0.49 -12.68 -32.24
N GLU A 547 0.63 -11.96 -32.14
CA GLU A 547 1.91 -12.63 -32.00
C GLU A 547 1.99 -13.24 -30.60
N THR A 548 1.83 -14.56 -30.54
CA THR A 548 2.01 -15.31 -29.30
C THR A 548 3.46 -15.24 -28.85
N PRO A 549 3.75 -15.27 -27.54
CA PRO A 549 5.13 -15.25 -27.02
C PRO A 549 6.05 -16.33 -27.65
N ASP A 550 5.50 -17.39 -28.19
CA ASP A 550 6.25 -18.49 -28.83
C ASP A 550 6.76 -18.13 -30.23
N GLU A 551 6.05 -17.30 -31.01
CA GLU A 551 6.50 -16.88 -32.34
C GLU A 551 7.61 -15.82 -32.28
N ILE A 552 7.62 -14.99 -31.22
CA ILE A 552 8.70 -14.02 -30.96
C ILE A 552 10.00 -14.77 -30.59
N PHE A 553 9.91 -15.87 -29.85
CA PHE A 553 11.07 -16.70 -29.49
C PHE A 553 11.67 -17.43 -30.69
N GLU A 554 10.87 -17.86 -31.67
CA GLU A 554 11.39 -18.51 -32.87
C GLU A 554 12.04 -17.52 -33.85
N GLN A 555 11.56 -16.28 -33.94
CA GLN A 555 12.18 -15.24 -34.76
C GLN A 555 13.49 -14.71 -34.18
N GLU A 556 13.61 -14.56 -32.85
CA GLU A 556 14.89 -14.22 -32.21
C GLU A 556 15.91 -15.35 -32.31
N ALA A 557 15.51 -16.60 -32.19
CA ALA A 557 16.37 -17.76 -32.36
C ALA A 557 16.84 -17.97 -33.82
N ALA A 558 16.11 -17.47 -34.81
CA ALA A 558 16.50 -17.46 -36.22
C ALA A 558 17.46 -16.30 -36.55
N ALA A 559 17.30 -15.15 -35.89
CA ALA A 559 18.19 -13.98 -36.06
C ALA A 559 19.58 -14.22 -35.45
N ASP A 560 19.67 -14.88 -34.30
CA ASP A 560 20.95 -15.25 -33.67
C ASP A 560 21.76 -16.29 -34.48
N LYS A 561 21.09 -17.20 -35.21
CA LYS A 561 21.76 -18.15 -36.09
C LYS A 561 22.35 -17.54 -37.38
N ILE A 562 21.95 -16.31 -37.75
CA ILE A 562 22.49 -15.60 -38.91
C ILE A 562 23.71 -14.77 -38.51
N SER A 563 23.91 -14.45 -37.24
CA SER A 563 25.05 -13.66 -36.74
C SER A 563 26.30 -14.50 -36.40
N GLU A 564 26.23 -15.84 -36.43
CA GLU A 564 27.35 -16.77 -36.16
C GLU A 564 27.90 -17.45 -37.39
N ALA A 565 27.82 -16.85 -38.57
CA ALA A 565 28.56 -17.34 -39.73
C ALA A 565 30.00 -16.80 -39.68
N PRO A 566 31.05 -17.68 -39.74
CA PRO A 566 32.44 -17.23 -39.66
C PRO A 566 32.86 -16.57 -40.95
N ASP A 567 33.43 -15.38 -40.81
CA ASP A 567 34.21 -14.76 -41.89
C ASP A 567 35.46 -15.59 -42.17
N GLU A 568 35.36 -16.50 -43.16
CA GLU A 568 36.50 -17.02 -43.85
C GLU A 568 36.77 -16.11 -45.05
N VAL A 569 38.08 -15.81 -45.19
CA VAL A 569 38.80 -15.56 -46.45
C VAL A 569 39.29 -14.11 -46.72
N GLU A 570 40.54 -14.05 -46.71
CA GLU A 570 41.58 -13.81 -47.70
C GLU A 570 42.45 -12.58 -47.47
N LYS A 571 43.70 -12.98 -47.31
CA LYS A 571 44.98 -12.28 -47.59
C LYS A 571 45.54 -11.33 -46.57
#